data_a7f0c68d5145ef08dca387616848a2d0
#
_entry.id   a7f0c68d5145ef08dca387616848a2d0
#
_cell.length_a   1.000
_cell.length_b   1.000
_cell.length_c   1.000
_cell.angle_alpha   90.00
_cell.angle_beta   90.00
_cell.angle_gamma   90.00
#
_symmetry.space_group_name_H-M   'P 1'
#
loop_
_entity.id
_entity.type
_entity.pdbx_description
1 polymer ?
#
loop_
_entity_poly.entity_id
_entity_poly.type
_entity_poly.pdbx_seq_one_letter_code
_entity_poly.pdbx_strand_id
1 'polypeptide(L)'
;ALTHASDLDLVFLFGGPDDAYSRESDGGRPIGGTLYFNRLAQRMIAALSVPTPAGALYEVDTRLRPSGAQGPIAVSLDSFERYQREDAWTWEHMALCRARPLFGTAQDRATLAQIVARVLHRPRDAATLRTDVLAMRAEMARHKPAKGPLDVKLARGGLVDLEFLAHYQQLRDHVALEPDLGAAVSALESAGLLPQGLRAAHDLLAGLLVVVRLVAPDGMFPPSASRAIVSRACGQESWESLLDAVAQARHRIADAWAQVFGQALEI
;
A
#
# COMPACT_ATOMS: atom_id res chain seq x y z
N ALA A 1 3.69 5.71 4.13
CA ALA A 1 4.06 5.85 5.55
C ALA A 1 2.96 5.25 6.43
N LEU A 2 3.34 4.43 7.42
CA LEU A 2 2.45 3.95 8.47
C LEU A 2 2.32 5.04 9.54
N THR A 3 1.09 5.34 9.95
CA THR A 3 0.79 6.32 11.01
C THR A 3 -0.09 5.66 12.07
N HIS A 4 -0.27 6.30 13.23
CA HIS A 4 -1.14 5.80 14.31
C HIS A 4 -2.62 5.60 13.87
N ALA A 5 -3.05 6.29 12.82
CA ALA A 5 -4.40 6.20 12.26
C ALA A 5 -4.46 5.38 10.96
N SER A 6 -3.48 4.51 10.73
CA SER A 6 -3.46 3.63 9.55
C SER A 6 -4.07 2.29 9.89
N ASP A 7 -4.84 1.74 8.97
CA ASP A 7 -5.25 0.33 9.00
C ASP A 7 -4.05 -0.55 8.63
N LEU A 8 -4.06 -1.78 9.10
CA LEU A 8 -3.11 -2.80 8.68
C LEU A 8 -3.76 -3.67 7.60
N ASP A 9 -3.27 -3.56 6.37
CA ASP A 9 -3.65 -4.45 5.28
C ASP A 9 -2.91 -5.79 5.47
N LEU A 10 -3.62 -6.83 5.92
CA LEU A 10 -3.04 -8.13 6.21
C LEU A 10 -3.66 -9.24 5.35
N VAL A 11 -2.80 -10.10 4.80
CA VAL A 11 -3.19 -11.34 4.14
C VAL A 11 -2.60 -12.51 4.92
N PHE A 12 -3.45 -13.44 5.37
CA PHE A 12 -3.03 -14.62 6.11
C PHE A 12 -2.88 -15.80 5.16
N LEU A 13 -1.66 -16.31 5.09
CA LEU A 13 -1.30 -17.44 4.24
C LEU A 13 -0.78 -18.60 5.09
N PHE A 14 -1.03 -19.83 4.65
CA PHE A 14 -0.47 -21.02 5.30
C PHE A 14 0.15 -21.96 4.28
N GLY A 15 1.16 -22.72 4.71
CA GLY A 15 1.78 -23.77 3.91
C GLY A 15 1.02 -25.10 4.07
N GLY A 16 1.10 -25.94 3.03
CA GLY A 16 0.47 -27.24 2.95
C GLY A 16 -0.84 -27.24 2.15
N PRO A 17 -1.33 -28.42 1.76
CA PRO A 17 -2.55 -28.58 0.98
C PRO A 17 -3.77 -28.09 1.77
N ASP A 18 -4.81 -27.61 1.05
CA ASP A 18 -6.03 -27.06 1.64
C ASP A 18 -6.81 -28.07 2.49
N ASP A 19 -6.67 -29.36 2.21
CA ASP A 19 -7.31 -30.48 2.90
C ASP A 19 -6.46 -31.08 4.01
N ALA A 20 -5.26 -30.52 4.29
CA ALA A 20 -4.42 -30.99 5.39
C ALA A 20 -5.13 -30.87 6.73
N TYR A 21 -5.06 -31.91 7.54
CA TYR A 21 -5.60 -31.90 8.90
C TYR A 21 -4.56 -31.43 9.90
N SER A 22 -5.02 -30.69 10.89
CA SER A 22 -4.17 -30.38 12.03
C SER A 22 -3.77 -31.69 12.73
N ARG A 23 -2.53 -31.75 13.24
CA ARG A 23 -2.17 -32.82 14.17
C ARG A 23 -3.01 -32.66 15.45
N GLU A 24 -3.35 -33.80 16.09
CA GLU A 24 -3.99 -33.75 17.40
C GLU A 24 -3.11 -32.94 18.35
N SER A 25 -3.69 -31.91 18.94
CA SER A 25 -3.18 -31.29 20.15
C SER A 25 -3.86 -32.00 21.34
N ASP A 26 -3.23 -31.97 22.49
CA ASP A 26 -3.64 -32.65 23.75
C ASP A 26 -5.17 -32.77 23.96
N GLY A 27 -5.81 -33.81 23.45
CA GLY A 27 -7.22 -34.10 23.60
C GLY A 27 -8.18 -33.40 22.63
N GLY A 28 -7.69 -32.68 21.64
CA GLY A 28 -8.52 -32.01 20.59
C GLY A 28 -8.88 -32.94 19.43
N ARG A 29 -10.02 -32.73 18.79
CA ARG A 29 -10.36 -33.40 17.52
C ARG A 29 -9.54 -32.77 16.40
N PRO A 30 -8.98 -33.55 15.47
CA PRO A 30 -8.34 -33.04 14.27
C PRO A 30 -9.34 -32.17 13.49
N ILE A 31 -8.89 -31.02 13.02
CA ILE A 31 -9.67 -30.13 12.16
C ILE A 31 -8.90 -29.85 10.87
N GLY A 32 -9.62 -29.61 9.78
CA GLY A 32 -8.99 -29.29 8.51
C GLY A 32 -8.14 -28.03 8.59
N GLY A 33 -7.03 -28.00 7.85
CA GLY A 33 -6.06 -26.92 7.87
C GLY A 33 -6.68 -25.54 7.62
N THR A 34 -7.54 -25.42 6.62
CA THR A 34 -8.26 -24.19 6.33
C THR A 34 -9.07 -23.68 7.53
N LEU A 35 -9.82 -24.54 8.21
CA LEU A 35 -10.60 -24.15 9.39
C LEU A 35 -9.69 -23.74 10.56
N TYR A 36 -8.59 -24.48 10.78
CA TYR A 36 -7.61 -24.16 11.80
C TYR A 36 -7.01 -22.78 11.60
N PHE A 37 -6.47 -22.50 10.39
CA PHE A 37 -5.80 -21.25 10.11
C PHE A 37 -6.78 -20.06 10.03
N ASN A 38 -8.02 -20.26 9.60
CA ASN A 38 -9.05 -19.22 9.68
C ASN A 38 -9.36 -18.84 11.13
N ARG A 39 -9.50 -19.79 12.03
CA ARG A 39 -9.68 -19.52 13.47
C ARG A 39 -8.49 -18.82 14.10
N LEU A 40 -7.27 -19.23 13.70
CA LEU A 40 -6.04 -18.58 14.15
C LEU A 40 -5.99 -17.12 13.69
N ALA A 41 -6.24 -16.86 12.39
CA ALA A 41 -6.28 -15.51 11.82
C ALA A 41 -7.33 -14.63 12.51
N GLN A 42 -8.54 -15.15 12.77
CA GLN A 42 -9.58 -14.43 13.53
C GLN A 42 -9.09 -14.02 14.93
N ARG A 43 -8.38 -14.89 15.64
CA ARG A 43 -7.81 -14.57 16.95
C ARG A 43 -6.71 -13.52 16.87
N MET A 44 -5.87 -13.58 15.84
CA MET A 44 -4.82 -12.57 15.62
C MET A 44 -5.45 -11.20 15.33
N ILE A 45 -6.46 -11.14 14.46
CA ILE A 45 -7.21 -9.91 14.16
C ILE A 45 -7.83 -9.36 15.44
N ALA A 46 -8.51 -10.20 16.22
CA ALA A 46 -9.13 -9.79 17.48
C ALA A 46 -8.08 -9.25 18.48
N ALA A 47 -6.90 -9.87 18.58
CA ALA A 47 -5.84 -9.39 19.45
C ALA A 47 -5.29 -8.01 19.05
N LEU A 48 -5.27 -7.70 17.74
CA LEU A 48 -4.82 -6.39 17.23
C LEU A 48 -5.88 -5.31 17.34
N SER A 49 -7.17 -5.69 17.24
CA SER A 49 -8.29 -4.74 17.10
C SER A 49 -9.12 -4.58 18.37
N VAL A 50 -8.86 -5.39 19.42
CA VAL A 50 -9.66 -5.35 20.66
C VAL A 50 -9.47 -4.00 21.35
N PRO A 51 -10.56 -3.30 21.72
CA PRO A 51 -10.46 -2.09 22.51
C PRO A 51 -9.87 -2.34 23.88
N THR A 52 -8.86 -1.56 24.24
CA THR A 52 -8.29 -1.52 25.59
C THR A 52 -8.63 -0.18 26.25
N PRO A 53 -8.40 0.04 27.54
CA PRO A 53 -8.53 1.35 28.16
C PRO A 53 -7.70 2.46 27.49
N ALA A 54 -6.63 2.08 26.76
CA ALA A 54 -5.80 2.99 25.95
C ALA A 54 -6.22 3.06 24.46
N GLY A 55 -7.32 2.44 24.08
CA GLY A 55 -7.80 2.29 22.70
C GLY A 55 -7.43 0.95 22.07
N ALA A 56 -7.84 0.75 20.83
CA ALA A 56 -7.39 -0.37 20.01
C ALA A 56 -5.96 -0.14 19.50
N LEU A 57 -5.23 -1.21 19.23
CA LEU A 57 -3.86 -1.08 18.72
C LEU A 57 -3.88 -0.63 17.25
N TYR A 58 -4.61 -1.37 16.39
CA TYR A 58 -4.82 -1.04 14.99
C TYR A 58 -6.15 -1.60 14.49
N GLU A 59 -6.75 -0.96 13.49
CA GLU A 59 -7.74 -1.59 12.64
C GLU A 59 -7.04 -2.54 11.66
N VAL A 60 -7.66 -3.68 11.36
CA VAL A 60 -7.09 -4.70 10.46
C VAL A 60 -8.01 -4.86 9.25
N ASP A 61 -7.46 -4.57 8.06
CA ASP A 61 -8.13 -4.81 6.79
C ASP A 61 -7.57 -6.09 6.14
N THR A 62 -8.45 -7.04 5.86
CA THR A 62 -8.09 -8.31 5.23
C THR A 62 -8.66 -8.46 3.82
N ARG A 63 -9.18 -7.38 3.22
CA ARG A 63 -9.88 -7.43 1.92
C ARG A 63 -8.96 -7.68 0.73
N LEU A 64 -7.64 -7.56 0.91
CA LEU A 64 -6.63 -7.91 -0.11
C LEU A 64 -6.41 -9.42 -0.27
N ARG A 65 -7.13 -10.25 0.50
CA ARG A 65 -7.07 -11.71 0.34
C ARG A 65 -7.84 -12.19 -0.90
N PRO A 66 -7.53 -13.38 -1.43
CA PRO A 66 -8.27 -13.99 -2.53
C PRO A 66 -9.80 -13.95 -2.33
N SER A 67 -10.52 -13.53 -3.36
CA SER A 67 -11.98 -13.31 -3.34
C SER A 67 -12.46 -12.25 -2.32
N GLY A 68 -11.60 -11.41 -1.81
CA GLY A 68 -11.95 -10.31 -0.92
C GLY A 68 -12.77 -10.75 0.30
N ALA A 69 -13.85 -10.04 0.59
CA ALA A 69 -14.72 -10.34 1.73
C ALA A 69 -15.49 -11.68 1.60
N GLN A 70 -15.61 -12.25 0.42
CA GLN A 70 -16.28 -13.51 0.15
C GLN A 70 -15.40 -14.73 0.43
N GLY A 71 -14.08 -14.57 0.36
CA GLY A 71 -13.12 -15.65 0.58
C GLY A 71 -12.81 -15.92 2.05
N PRO A 72 -12.18 -17.07 2.36
CA PRO A 72 -11.70 -17.38 3.70
C PRO A 72 -10.64 -16.37 4.14
N ILE A 73 -10.51 -16.14 5.44
CA ILE A 73 -9.56 -15.16 6.00
C ILE A 73 -8.11 -15.61 5.78
N ALA A 74 -7.86 -16.92 5.93
CA ALA A 74 -6.57 -17.53 5.65
C ALA A 74 -6.70 -18.50 4.47
N VAL A 75 -5.74 -18.46 3.54
CA VAL A 75 -5.70 -19.32 2.36
C VAL A 75 -4.33 -20.01 2.24
N SER A 76 -4.28 -21.16 1.57
CA SER A 76 -3.00 -21.82 1.29
C SER A 76 -2.17 -21.01 0.29
N LEU A 77 -0.83 -21.17 0.34
CA LEU A 77 0.08 -20.57 -0.62
C LEU A 77 -0.27 -20.95 -2.06
N ASP A 78 -0.67 -22.21 -2.30
CA ASP A 78 -1.06 -22.70 -3.63
C ASP A 78 -2.34 -22.02 -4.13
N SER A 79 -3.36 -21.90 -3.28
CA SER A 79 -4.60 -21.18 -3.60
C SER A 79 -4.35 -19.70 -3.84
N PHE A 80 -3.47 -19.09 -3.06
CA PHE A 80 -3.07 -17.70 -3.25
C PHE A 80 -2.38 -17.50 -4.61
N GLU A 81 -1.40 -18.35 -4.96
CA GLU A 81 -0.70 -18.25 -6.24
C GLU A 81 -1.65 -18.43 -7.42
N ARG A 82 -2.52 -19.45 -7.36
CA ARG A 82 -3.52 -19.70 -8.41
C ARG A 82 -4.43 -18.49 -8.60
N TYR A 83 -4.99 -17.94 -7.51
CA TYR A 83 -5.85 -16.77 -7.57
C TYR A 83 -5.13 -15.55 -8.17
N GLN A 84 -3.92 -15.25 -7.72
CA GLN A 84 -3.14 -14.12 -8.24
C GLN A 84 -2.81 -14.28 -9.72
N ARG A 85 -2.72 -15.51 -10.20
CA ARG A 85 -2.42 -15.80 -11.60
C ARG A 85 -3.66 -15.76 -12.50
N GLU A 86 -4.81 -16.20 -12.02
CA GLU A 86 -5.99 -16.51 -12.85
C GLU A 86 -7.13 -15.48 -12.68
N ASP A 87 -7.36 -14.99 -11.46
CA ASP A 87 -8.56 -14.25 -11.11
C ASP A 87 -8.30 -12.83 -10.60
N ALA A 88 -7.09 -12.54 -10.13
CA ALA A 88 -6.79 -11.27 -9.49
C ALA A 88 -6.80 -10.08 -10.48
N TRP A 89 -7.33 -8.97 -10.03
CA TRP A 89 -7.41 -7.73 -10.77
C TRP A 89 -6.11 -6.93 -10.75
N THR A 90 -5.96 -6.01 -11.67
CA THR A 90 -4.78 -5.11 -11.76
C THR A 90 -4.47 -4.40 -10.42
N TRP A 91 -5.50 -3.95 -9.70
CA TRP A 91 -5.31 -3.26 -8.41
C TRP A 91 -4.74 -4.18 -7.31
N GLU A 92 -5.04 -5.49 -7.35
CA GLU A 92 -4.47 -6.46 -6.42
C GLU A 92 -2.99 -6.68 -6.72
N HIS A 93 -2.61 -6.72 -7.99
CA HIS A 93 -1.19 -6.76 -8.38
C HIS A 93 -0.44 -5.48 -8.01
N MET A 94 -1.07 -4.30 -8.10
CA MET A 94 -0.48 -3.06 -7.59
C MET A 94 -0.29 -3.12 -6.06
N ALA A 95 -1.27 -3.65 -5.32
CA ALA A 95 -1.11 -3.87 -3.88
C ALA A 95 0.00 -4.88 -3.57
N LEU A 96 0.18 -5.88 -4.44
CA LEU A 96 1.23 -6.89 -4.29
C LEU A 96 2.64 -6.30 -4.49
N CYS A 97 2.82 -5.22 -5.26
CA CYS A 97 4.10 -4.52 -5.40
C CYS A 97 4.66 -4.02 -4.05
N ARG A 98 3.80 -3.73 -3.08
CA ARG A 98 4.20 -3.29 -1.72
C ARG A 98 4.09 -4.40 -0.66
N ALA A 99 3.74 -5.61 -1.06
CA ALA A 99 3.60 -6.73 -0.13
C ALA A 99 4.96 -7.22 0.36
N ARG A 100 5.03 -7.55 1.64
CA ARG A 100 6.20 -8.16 2.24
C ARG A 100 5.79 -9.21 3.26
N PRO A 101 6.50 -10.35 3.34
CA PRO A 101 6.24 -11.34 4.38
C PRO A 101 6.63 -10.78 5.75
N LEU A 102 5.70 -10.84 6.70
CA LEU A 102 5.92 -10.37 8.08
C LEU A 102 6.29 -11.52 9.01
N PHE A 103 5.69 -12.69 8.81
CA PHE A 103 5.79 -13.84 9.70
C PHE A 103 5.89 -15.13 8.87
N GLY A 104 6.41 -16.19 9.48
CA GLY A 104 6.59 -17.51 8.88
C GLY A 104 8.03 -18.00 8.99
N THR A 105 8.26 -19.27 8.67
CA THR A 105 9.62 -19.83 8.58
C THR A 105 10.41 -19.16 7.45
N ALA A 106 11.73 -19.32 7.45
CA ALA A 106 12.56 -18.82 6.34
C ALA A 106 12.11 -19.43 5.00
N GLN A 107 11.74 -20.70 5.00
CA GLN A 107 11.24 -21.40 3.80
C GLN A 107 9.91 -20.82 3.33
N ASP A 108 8.94 -20.60 4.22
CA ASP A 108 7.62 -20.02 3.83
C ASP A 108 7.79 -18.63 3.25
N ARG A 109 8.63 -17.80 3.87
CA ARG A 109 8.92 -16.46 3.35
C ARG A 109 9.61 -16.49 1.99
N ALA A 110 10.53 -17.42 1.78
CA ALA A 110 11.18 -17.60 0.47
C ALA A 110 10.19 -18.07 -0.59
N THR A 111 9.32 -19.02 -0.26
CA THR A 111 8.27 -19.51 -1.15
C THR A 111 7.31 -18.38 -1.54
N LEU A 112 6.83 -17.60 -0.56
CA LEU A 112 5.96 -16.46 -0.82
C LEU A 112 6.65 -15.40 -1.70
N ALA A 113 7.92 -15.09 -1.43
CA ALA A 113 8.68 -14.14 -2.24
C ALA A 113 8.79 -14.62 -3.71
N GLN A 114 9.00 -15.92 -3.95
CA GLN A 114 9.00 -16.49 -5.29
C GLN A 114 7.63 -16.41 -5.97
N ILE A 115 6.54 -16.67 -5.24
CA ILE A 115 5.17 -16.52 -5.77
C ILE A 115 4.93 -15.07 -6.19
N VAL A 116 5.21 -14.12 -5.32
CA VAL A 116 5.06 -12.68 -5.59
C VAL A 116 5.90 -12.29 -6.82
N ALA A 117 7.17 -12.71 -6.88
CA ALA A 117 8.03 -12.42 -8.01
C ALA A 117 7.45 -12.98 -9.33
N ARG A 118 6.99 -14.23 -9.36
CA ARG A 118 6.36 -14.82 -10.56
C ARG A 118 5.12 -14.04 -11.01
N VAL A 119 4.28 -13.60 -10.07
CA VAL A 119 3.08 -12.81 -10.37
C VAL A 119 3.45 -11.44 -10.94
N LEU A 120 4.39 -10.74 -10.31
CA LEU A 120 4.78 -9.39 -10.73
C LEU A 120 5.53 -9.37 -12.07
N HIS A 121 6.28 -10.43 -12.40
CA HIS A 121 6.97 -10.57 -13.69
C HIS A 121 6.10 -11.12 -14.83
N ARG A 122 4.80 -11.34 -14.61
CA ARG A 122 3.92 -11.78 -15.72
C ARG A 122 3.88 -10.72 -16.82
N PRO A 123 4.01 -11.12 -18.09
CA PRO A 123 3.75 -10.22 -19.21
C PRO A 123 2.32 -9.65 -19.13
N ARG A 124 2.19 -8.35 -19.36
CA ARG A 124 0.92 -7.63 -19.38
C ARG A 124 0.81 -6.82 -20.65
N ASP A 125 -0.40 -6.72 -21.19
CA ASP A 125 -0.66 -5.76 -22.25
C ASP A 125 -0.58 -4.34 -21.68
N ALA A 126 0.35 -3.53 -22.19
CA ALA A 126 0.64 -2.20 -21.65
C ALA A 126 -0.55 -1.23 -21.81
N ALA A 127 -1.36 -1.38 -22.86
CA ALA A 127 -2.51 -0.53 -23.08
C ALA A 127 -3.64 -0.84 -22.10
N THR A 128 -3.91 -2.12 -21.87
CA THR A 128 -4.87 -2.59 -20.88
C THR A 128 -4.45 -2.18 -19.48
N LEU A 129 -3.19 -2.44 -19.10
CA LEU A 129 -2.64 -2.04 -17.78
C LEU A 129 -2.80 -0.53 -17.55
N ARG A 130 -2.45 0.30 -18.56
CA ARG A 130 -2.62 1.74 -18.49
C ARG A 130 -4.08 2.14 -18.27
N THR A 131 -4.99 1.55 -19.03
CA THR A 131 -6.43 1.83 -18.93
C THR A 131 -6.96 1.49 -17.54
N ASP A 132 -6.63 0.32 -17.01
CA ASP A 132 -7.04 -0.13 -15.68
C ASP A 132 -6.54 0.83 -14.59
N VAL A 133 -5.25 1.19 -14.63
CA VAL A 133 -4.64 2.08 -13.64
C VAL A 133 -5.30 3.46 -13.63
N LEU A 134 -5.55 4.04 -14.81
CA LEU A 134 -6.23 5.34 -14.94
C LEU A 134 -7.67 5.28 -14.44
N ALA A 135 -8.42 4.24 -14.82
CA ALA A 135 -9.79 4.04 -14.36
C ALA A 135 -9.87 3.89 -12.84
N MET A 136 -8.98 3.08 -12.25
CA MET A 136 -8.91 2.89 -10.80
C MET A 136 -8.59 4.19 -10.06
N ARG A 137 -7.65 5.00 -10.56
CA ARG A 137 -7.32 6.28 -9.93
C ARG A 137 -8.47 7.27 -10.00
N ALA A 138 -9.19 7.30 -11.12
CA ALA A 138 -10.39 8.12 -11.28
C ALA A 138 -11.51 7.70 -10.32
N GLU A 139 -11.74 6.38 -10.19
CA GLU A 139 -12.71 5.81 -9.27
C GLU A 139 -12.36 6.13 -7.81
N MET A 140 -11.09 5.97 -7.43
CA MET A 140 -10.62 6.33 -6.09
C MET A 140 -10.84 7.81 -5.79
N ALA A 141 -10.57 8.73 -6.74
CA ALA A 141 -10.77 10.16 -6.55
C ALA A 141 -12.25 10.52 -6.32
N ARG A 142 -13.15 9.81 -7.00
CA ARG A 142 -14.59 10.01 -6.86
C ARG A 142 -15.12 9.55 -5.50
N HIS A 143 -14.64 8.40 -5.01
CA HIS A 143 -15.12 7.82 -3.75
C HIS A 143 -14.37 8.30 -2.51
N LYS A 144 -13.12 8.75 -2.68
CA LYS A 144 -12.26 9.23 -1.59
C LYS A 144 -11.62 10.56 -1.97
N PRO A 145 -12.41 11.65 -2.06
CA PRO A 145 -11.85 12.98 -2.34
C PRO A 145 -10.94 13.42 -1.20
N ALA A 146 -9.99 14.30 -1.51
CA ALA A 146 -9.15 14.93 -0.51
C ALA A 146 -9.99 15.71 0.50
N LYS A 147 -9.68 15.59 1.79
CA LYS A 147 -10.45 16.19 2.89
C LYS A 147 -10.09 17.65 3.14
N GLY A 148 -8.89 18.07 2.76
CA GLY A 148 -8.41 19.43 3.01
C GLY A 148 -7.13 19.75 2.24
N PRO A 149 -6.61 20.97 2.36
CA PRO A 149 -5.46 21.45 1.59
C PRO A 149 -4.15 20.71 1.93
N LEU A 150 -4.06 20.11 3.11
CA LEU A 150 -2.93 19.30 3.55
C LEU A 150 -3.17 17.79 3.46
N ASP A 151 -4.23 17.36 2.78
CA ASP A 151 -4.40 15.93 2.47
C ASP A 151 -3.45 15.52 1.34
N VAL A 152 -2.15 15.52 1.65
CA VAL A 152 -1.08 15.16 0.71
C VAL A 152 -1.13 13.69 0.26
N LYS A 153 -1.98 12.87 0.87
CA LYS A 153 -2.19 11.49 0.45
C LYS A 153 -3.13 11.41 -0.75
N LEU A 154 -4.32 12.01 -0.65
CA LEU A 154 -5.40 11.84 -1.62
C LEU A 154 -5.51 12.99 -2.63
N ALA A 155 -4.98 14.17 -2.31
CA ALA A 155 -4.93 15.30 -3.22
C ALA A 155 -4.23 14.92 -4.53
N ARG A 156 -4.62 15.54 -5.63
CA ARG A 156 -3.98 15.36 -6.94
C ARG A 156 -2.52 15.80 -6.89
N GLY A 157 -1.63 15.01 -7.50
CA GLY A 157 -0.18 15.17 -7.34
C GLY A 157 0.32 14.73 -5.96
N GLY A 158 -0.48 14.02 -5.17
CA GLY A 158 -0.11 13.50 -3.85
C GLY A 158 0.50 12.10 -3.89
N LEU A 159 0.64 11.52 -2.68
CA LEU A 159 1.30 10.23 -2.51
C LEU A 159 0.61 9.08 -3.26
N VAL A 160 -0.73 9.12 -3.39
CA VAL A 160 -1.46 8.09 -4.14
C VAL A 160 -1.14 8.16 -5.64
N ASP A 161 -1.01 9.35 -6.21
CA ASP A 161 -0.63 9.49 -7.62
C ASP A 161 0.80 8.98 -7.86
N LEU A 162 1.72 9.27 -6.94
CA LEU A 162 3.08 8.74 -6.99
C LEU A 162 3.13 7.21 -6.83
N GLU A 163 2.31 6.65 -5.94
CA GLU A 163 2.19 5.21 -5.75
C GLU A 163 1.67 4.53 -7.04
N PHE A 164 0.65 5.10 -7.67
CA PHE A 164 0.10 4.61 -8.94
C PHE A 164 1.14 4.67 -10.08
N LEU A 165 1.92 5.75 -10.16
CA LEU A 165 3.03 5.88 -11.11
C LEU A 165 4.07 4.77 -10.90
N ALA A 166 4.54 4.59 -9.66
CA ALA A 166 5.56 3.61 -9.35
C ALA A 166 5.07 2.18 -9.65
N HIS A 167 3.88 1.82 -9.18
CA HIS A 167 3.33 0.48 -9.40
C HIS A 167 3.02 0.20 -10.88
N TYR A 168 2.56 1.19 -11.64
CA TYR A 168 2.39 1.05 -13.08
C TYR A 168 3.71 0.71 -13.77
N GLN A 169 4.79 1.46 -13.47
CA GLN A 169 6.10 1.22 -14.06
C GLN A 169 6.65 -0.16 -13.62
N GLN A 170 6.52 -0.51 -12.35
CA GLN A 170 6.91 -1.82 -11.83
C GLN A 170 6.22 -2.97 -12.57
N LEU A 171 4.91 -2.88 -12.79
CA LEU A 171 4.12 -3.92 -13.46
C LEU A 171 4.33 -3.95 -14.98
N ARG A 172 4.63 -2.82 -15.61
CA ARG A 172 4.88 -2.73 -17.04
C ARG A 172 6.28 -3.21 -17.42
N ASP A 173 7.28 -2.74 -16.67
CA ASP A 173 8.68 -2.92 -17.04
C ASP A 173 9.38 -4.02 -16.23
N HIS A 174 8.73 -4.55 -15.20
CA HIS A 174 9.24 -5.62 -14.32
C HIS A 174 10.56 -5.26 -13.60
N VAL A 175 10.75 -3.99 -13.28
CA VAL A 175 11.94 -3.45 -12.62
C VAL A 175 11.58 -2.71 -11.33
N ALA A 176 12.57 -2.49 -10.48
CA ALA A 176 12.42 -1.73 -9.23
C ALA A 176 11.30 -2.30 -8.33
N LEU A 177 11.17 -3.63 -8.25
CA LEU A 177 10.15 -4.33 -7.47
C LEU A 177 10.47 -4.27 -5.96
N GLU A 178 10.62 -3.05 -5.45
CA GLU A 178 10.88 -2.76 -4.05
C GLU A 178 9.55 -2.50 -3.32
N PRO A 179 9.27 -3.18 -2.18
CA PRO A 179 8.04 -2.97 -1.41
C PRO A 179 7.91 -1.59 -0.77
N ASP A 180 9.03 -0.93 -0.47
CA ASP A 180 9.04 0.44 0.03
C ASP A 180 8.91 1.42 -1.14
N LEU A 181 7.89 2.28 -1.09
CA LEU A 181 7.60 3.22 -2.18
C LEU A 181 8.76 4.18 -2.46
N GLY A 182 9.43 4.67 -1.41
CA GLY A 182 10.56 5.57 -1.58
C GLY A 182 11.74 4.88 -2.28
N ALA A 183 12.04 3.62 -1.89
CA ALA A 183 13.05 2.81 -2.55
C ALA A 183 12.68 2.50 -4.00
N ALA A 184 11.43 2.12 -4.27
CA ALA A 184 10.92 1.89 -5.61
C ALA A 184 11.06 3.14 -6.50
N VAL A 185 10.67 4.31 -6.01
CA VAL A 185 10.80 5.58 -6.75
C VAL A 185 12.28 5.87 -7.05
N SER A 186 13.19 5.73 -6.08
CA SER A 186 14.62 5.93 -6.31
C SER A 186 15.18 4.97 -7.37
N ALA A 187 14.78 3.71 -7.34
CA ALA A 187 15.21 2.73 -8.33
C ALA A 187 14.66 3.04 -9.74
N LEU A 188 13.40 3.49 -9.83
CA LEU A 188 12.79 3.91 -11.10
C LEU A 188 13.42 5.19 -11.67
N GLU A 189 13.76 6.16 -10.81
CA GLU A 189 14.54 7.34 -11.20
C GLU A 189 15.93 6.94 -11.76
N SER A 190 16.62 6.03 -11.07
CA SER A 190 17.92 5.51 -11.48
C SER A 190 17.87 4.75 -12.80
N ALA A 191 16.77 4.06 -13.07
CA ALA A 191 16.51 3.36 -14.33
C ALA A 191 16.05 4.30 -15.47
N GLY A 192 15.84 5.59 -15.21
CA GLY A 192 15.35 6.56 -16.20
C GLY A 192 13.88 6.38 -16.57
N LEU A 193 13.12 5.62 -15.78
CA LEU A 193 11.69 5.35 -15.99
C LEU A 193 10.80 6.39 -15.32
N LEU A 194 11.32 7.08 -14.34
CA LEU A 194 10.69 8.25 -13.72
C LEU A 194 11.67 9.44 -13.74
N PRO A 195 11.16 10.69 -13.87
CA PRO A 195 12.00 11.87 -13.79
C PRO A 195 12.60 12.05 -12.38
N GLN A 196 13.74 12.71 -12.31
CA GLN A 196 14.45 12.98 -11.05
C GLN A 196 13.66 13.94 -10.14
N GLY A 197 13.82 13.77 -8.85
CA GLY A 197 13.24 14.63 -7.80
C GLY A 197 11.91 14.12 -7.23
N LEU A 198 11.38 13.00 -7.72
CA LEU A 198 10.19 12.36 -7.16
C LEU A 198 10.46 11.70 -5.81
N ARG A 199 11.69 11.20 -5.59
CA ARG A 199 12.09 10.69 -4.27
C ARG A 199 12.05 11.79 -3.22
N ALA A 200 12.56 12.97 -3.52
CA ALA A 200 12.49 14.11 -2.61
C ALA A 200 11.04 14.56 -2.36
N ALA A 201 10.21 14.56 -3.41
CA ALA A 201 8.77 14.82 -3.28
C ALA A 201 8.08 13.79 -2.37
N HIS A 202 8.39 12.49 -2.56
CA HIS A 202 7.90 11.43 -1.67
C HIS A 202 8.26 11.69 -0.22
N ASP A 203 9.53 11.97 0.08
CA ASP A 203 10.03 12.11 1.45
C ASP A 203 9.38 13.32 2.15
N LEU A 204 9.22 14.43 1.44
CA LEU A 204 8.51 15.61 1.96
C LEU A 204 7.04 15.29 2.25
N LEU A 205 6.31 14.73 1.28
CA LEU A 205 4.88 14.47 1.44
C LEU A 205 4.61 13.36 2.47
N ALA A 206 5.44 12.33 2.53
CA ALA A 206 5.34 11.26 3.52
C ALA A 206 5.64 11.77 4.94
N GLY A 207 6.66 12.61 5.11
CA GLY A 207 6.97 13.27 6.37
C GLY A 207 5.82 14.18 6.84
N LEU A 208 5.32 15.03 5.93
CA LEU A 208 4.20 15.92 6.24
C LEU A 208 2.92 15.12 6.59
N LEU A 209 2.62 14.02 5.90
CA LEU A 209 1.48 13.16 6.22
C LEU A 209 1.52 12.67 7.67
N VAL A 210 2.69 12.24 8.15
CA VAL A 210 2.87 11.77 9.53
C VAL A 210 2.63 12.91 10.51
N VAL A 211 3.24 14.06 10.29
CA VAL A 211 3.15 15.20 11.19
C VAL A 211 1.74 15.79 11.24
N VAL A 212 1.11 15.96 10.07
CA VAL A 212 -0.26 16.51 9.98
C VAL A 212 -1.26 15.60 10.68
N ARG A 213 -1.14 14.30 10.58
CA ARG A 213 -2.03 13.36 11.29
C ARG A 213 -1.97 13.46 12.81
N LEU A 214 -0.87 14.00 13.37
CA LEU A 214 -0.74 14.25 14.80
C LEU A 214 -1.36 15.58 15.23
N VAL A 215 -1.34 16.61 14.37
CA VAL A 215 -1.69 17.99 14.76
C VAL A 215 -2.96 18.52 14.06
N ALA A 216 -3.32 17.97 12.92
CA ALA A 216 -4.50 18.33 12.12
C ALA A 216 -5.01 17.09 11.32
N PRO A 217 -5.59 16.07 12.00
CA PRO A 217 -5.97 14.80 11.40
C PRO A 217 -7.07 14.91 10.33
N ASP A 218 -7.78 16.03 10.29
CA ASP A 218 -8.79 16.37 9.28
C ASP A 218 -8.19 16.85 7.95
N GLY A 219 -6.85 17.02 7.86
CA GLY A 219 -6.16 17.51 6.67
C GLY A 219 -6.29 19.03 6.46
N MET A 220 -6.84 19.75 7.43
CA MET A 220 -6.92 21.21 7.42
C MET A 220 -5.61 21.84 7.89
N PHE A 221 -5.50 23.15 7.75
CA PHE A 221 -4.34 23.87 8.28
C PHE A 221 -4.29 23.78 9.80
N PRO A 222 -3.14 23.42 10.38
CA PRO A 222 -2.97 23.40 11.82
C PRO A 222 -3.08 24.80 12.41
N PRO A 223 -3.42 24.91 13.71
CA PRO A 223 -3.39 26.19 14.43
C PRO A 223 -2.06 26.92 14.23
N SER A 224 -2.09 28.24 14.17
CA SER A 224 -0.90 29.07 13.91
C SER A 224 0.27 28.76 14.86
N ALA A 225 -0.02 28.47 16.13
CA ALA A 225 0.98 28.08 17.13
C ALA A 225 1.73 26.76 16.77
N SER A 226 1.13 25.87 16.00
CA SER A 226 1.74 24.59 15.62
C SER A 226 2.49 24.65 14.29
N ARG A 227 2.27 25.68 13.47
CA ARG A 227 2.82 25.78 12.11
C ARG A 227 4.35 25.75 12.07
N ALA A 228 5.00 26.47 12.98
CA ALA A 228 6.46 26.51 13.05
C ALA A 228 7.06 25.13 13.40
N ILE A 229 6.37 24.34 14.23
CA ILE A 229 6.79 22.98 14.58
C ILE A 229 6.63 22.06 13.38
N VAL A 230 5.49 22.14 12.69
CA VAL A 230 5.22 21.35 11.48
C VAL A 230 6.24 21.65 10.39
N SER A 231 6.52 22.92 10.10
CA SER A 231 7.50 23.31 9.09
C SER A 231 8.89 22.76 9.40
N ARG A 232 9.34 22.92 10.63
CA ARG A 232 10.64 22.41 11.09
C ARG A 232 10.73 20.89 11.02
N ALA A 233 9.66 20.18 11.39
CA ALA A 233 9.61 18.72 11.30
C ALA A 233 9.68 18.22 9.86
N CYS A 234 9.28 19.06 8.89
CA CYS A 234 9.41 18.80 7.44
C CYS A 234 10.69 19.40 6.82
N GLY A 235 11.64 19.89 7.64
CA GLY A 235 12.89 20.46 7.14
C GLY A 235 12.74 21.83 6.48
N GLN A 236 11.66 22.59 6.79
CA GLN A 236 11.39 23.89 6.20
C GLN A 236 11.56 25.01 7.25
N GLU A 237 12.03 26.17 6.79
CA GLU A 237 12.31 27.31 7.66
C GLU A 237 11.04 28.04 8.11
N SER A 238 10.02 28.09 7.26
CA SER A 238 8.75 28.76 7.52
C SER A 238 7.55 27.95 7.06
N TRP A 239 6.36 28.38 7.48
CA TRP A 239 5.10 27.81 7.02
C TRP A 239 4.88 28.03 5.53
N GLU A 240 5.21 29.20 5.05
CA GLU A 240 5.12 29.62 3.65
C GLU A 240 6.04 28.75 2.79
N SER A 241 7.31 28.58 3.20
CA SER A 241 8.25 27.73 2.48
C SER A 241 7.81 26.26 2.44
N LEU A 242 7.13 25.78 3.50
CA LEU A 242 6.54 24.43 3.49
C LEU A 242 5.42 24.32 2.47
N LEU A 243 4.51 25.28 2.40
CA LEU A 243 3.41 25.27 1.43
C LEU A 243 3.94 25.32 0.00
N ASP A 244 4.94 26.16 -0.26
CA ASP A 244 5.59 26.24 -1.58
C ASP A 244 6.28 24.92 -1.95
N ALA A 245 7.00 24.30 -1.02
CA ALA A 245 7.65 23.02 -1.22
C ALA A 245 6.62 21.89 -1.51
N VAL A 246 5.50 21.89 -0.81
CA VAL A 246 4.40 20.94 -1.04
C VAL A 246 3.76 21.15 -2.43
N ALA A 247 3.51 22.40 -2.81
CA ALA A 247 3.00 22.72 -4.14
C ALA A 247 3.95 22.24 -5.23
N GLN A 248 5.25 22.53 -5.11
CA GLN A 248 6.28 22.07 -6.05
C GLN A 248 6.36 20.54 -6.12
N ALA A 249 6.30 19.86 -4.98
CA ALA A 249 6.32 18.39 -4.95
C ALA A 249 5.11 17.80 -5.71
N ARG A 250 3.92 18.36 -5.50
CA ARG A 250 2.70 17.94 -6.19
C ARG A 250 2.78 18.20 -7.71
N HIS A 251 3.30 19.35 -8.13
CA HIS A 251 3.50 19.65 -9.55
C HIS A 251 4.48 18.67 -10.19
N ARG A 252 5.60 18.34 -9.54
CA ARG A 252 6.55 17.33 -10.06
C ARG A 252 5.88 15.97 -10.28
N ILE A 253 5.03 15.53 -9.36
CA ILE A 253 4.29 14.28 -9.50
C ILE A 253 3.29 14.37 -10.66
N ALA A 254 2.60 15.50 -10.83
CA ALA A 254 1.67 15.70 -11.94
C ALA A 254 2.37 15.75 -13.30
N ASP A 255 3.53 16.37 -13.37
CA ASP A 255 4.35 16.40 -14.60
C ASP A 255 4.82 14.97 -14.96
N ALA A 256 5.29 14.20 -13.96
CA ALA A 256 5.64 12.80 -14.16
C ALA A 256 4.43 11.96 -14.62
N TRP A 257 3.26 12.22 -14.06
CA TRP A 257 2.01 11.58 -14.48
C TRP A 257 1.70 11.87 -15.95
N ALA A 258 1.80 13.13 -16.35
CA ALA A 258 1.56 13.54 -17.75
C ALA A 258 2.56 12.88 -18.69
N GLN A 259 3.84 12.78 -18.30
CA GLN A 259 4.87 12.11 -19.10
C GLN A 259 4.61 10.61 -19.26
N VAL A 260 4.23 9.93 -18.18
CA VAL A 260 4.04 8.46 -18.16
C VAL A 260 2.71 8.08 -18.83
N PHE A 261 1.63 8.78 -18.52
CA PHE A 261 0.29 8.42 -18.98
C PHE A 261 -0.19 9.23 -20.20
N GLY A 262 0.55 10.26 -20.65
CA GLY A 262 0.12 11.12 -21.74
C GLY A 262 -1.19 11.88 -21.46
N GLN A 263 -1.52 12.06 -20.18
CA GLN A 263 -2.74 12.72 -19.72
C GLN A 263 -2.42 13.62 -18.54
N ALA A 264 -2.82 14.89 -18.62
CA ALA A 264 -2.61 15.84 -17.53
C ALA A 264 -3.34 15.40 -16.24
N LEU A 265 -2.70 15.66 -15.12
CA LEU A 265 -3.30 15.54 -13.80
C LEU A 265 -3.65 16.94 -13.32
N GLU A 266 -4.94 17.26 -13.26
CA GLU A 266 -5.42 18.56 -12.74
C GLU A 266 -5.17 18.61 -11.22
N ILE A 267 -4.41 19.63 -10.76
CA ILE A 267 -4.01 19.81 -9.36
C ILE A 267 -4.93 20.83 -8.68
#